data_1e30a93c956c2fad24181e1d6217733f
#
_entry.id   1e30a93c956c2fad24181e1d6217733f
#
_cell.length_a   1.000
_cell.length_b   1.000
_cell.length_c   1.000
_cell.angle_alpha   90.00
_cell.angle_beta   90.00
_cell.angle_gamma   90.00
#
_symmetry.space_group_name_H-M   'P 1'
#
loop_
_entity.id
_entity.type
_entity.pdbx_description
1 polymer ?
#
loop_
_entity_poly.entity_id
_entity_poly.type
_entity_poly.pdbx_seq_one_letter_code
_entity_poly.pdbx_strand_id
1 'polypeptide(L)'
;ARSEHTEKDYSVREMALSQVVHQAIADNKYLLLQSGMRLEVEEMQDTVYSDEKWVRFILNQLIANAVKYRTEQPVLRISTHKRQDQVVLVVEDDGIGIAASDLPRIFEKGFTGQNGRMVQQSTGIGLYLCKRLCEKLGIGITAESSEHGTAISLSFHINCLIHEVQS
;
A
#
# COMPACT_ATOMS: atom_id res chain seq x y z
N ALA A 1 1.79 -28.50 2.68
CA ALA A 1 3.16 -28.54 2.14
C ALA A 1 3.49 -27.27 1.35
N ARG A 2 2.60 -26.85 0.49
CA ARG A 2 2.84 -25.63 -0.31
C ARG A 2 2.79 -24.35 0.51
N SER A 3 1.95 -24.30 1.55
CA SER A 3 1.88 -23.16 2.43
C SER A 3 3.18 -22.95 3.21
N GLU A 4 3.84 -24.04 3.58
CA GLU A 4 5.14 -23.97 4.24
C GLU A 4 6.21 -23.41 3.32
N HIS A 5 6.19 -23.80 2.04
CA HIS A 5 7.12 -23.27 1.05
C HIS A 5 6.89 -21.77 0.81
N THR A 6 5.63 -21.33 0.79
CA THR A 6 5.29 -19.93 0.61
C THR A 6 5.86 -19.09 1.77
N GLU A 7 5.74 -19.57 3.00
CA GLU A 7 6.28 -18.86 4.16
C GLU A 7 7.80 -18.76 4.12
N LYS A 8 8.48 -19.76 3.59
CA LYS A 8 9.94 -19.75 3.43
C LYS A 8 10.40 -18.79 2.34
N ASP A 9 9.50 -18.38 1.45
CA ASP A 9 9.81 -17.45 0.38
C ASP A 9 9.93 -16.01 0.86
N TYR A 10 9.55 -15.71 2.10
CA TYR A 10 9.66 -14.37 2.66
C TYR A 10 11.04 -14.18 3.26
N SER A 11 11.69 -13.09 2.87
CA SER A 11 13.02 -12.72 3.35
C SER A 11 12.93 -11.42 4.12
N VAL A 12 12.73 -11.52 5.43
CA VAL A 12 12.62 -10.33 6.31
C VAL A 12 14.00 -9.81 6.63
N ARG A 13 14.25 -8.56 6.29
CA ARG A 13 15.52 -7.86 6.52
C ARG A 13 15.26 -6.43 6.90
N GLU A 14 16.27 -5.78 7.44
CA GLU A 14 16.23 -4.35 7.62
C GLU A 14 16.18 -3.67 6.25
N MET A 15 15.26 -2.74 6.09
CA MET A 15 15.11 -2.01 4.83
C MET A 15 14.81 -0.54 5.09
N ALA A 16 15.35 0.33 4.25
CA ALA A 16 15.05 1.75 4.27
C ALA A 16 13.74 1.98 3.53
N LEU A 17 12.75 2.59 4.19
CA LEU A 17 11.47 2.88 3.54
C LEU A 17 11.63 3.79 2.33
N SER A 18 12.52 4.78 2.42
CA SER A 18 12.77 5.70 1.29
C SER A 18 13.18 4.94 0.03
N GLN A 19 14.00 3.90 0.17
CA GLN A 19 14.50 3.13 -0.96
C GLN A 19 13.37 2.36 -1.65
N VAL A 20 12.55 1.65 -0.87
CA VAL A 20 11.46 0.87 -1.46
C VAL A 20 10.38 1.76 -2.06
N VAL A 21 10.12 2.91 -1.45
CA VAL A 21 9.18 3.90 -2.00
C VAL A 21 9.68 4.43 -3.34
N HIS A 22 10.95 4.82 -3.42
CA HIS A 22 11.51 5.33 -4.68
C HIS A 22 11.52 4.27 -5.77
N GLN A 23 11.77 3.01 -5.43
CA GLN A 23 11.71 1.91 -6.38
C GLN A 23 10.30 1.69 -6.91
N ALA A 24 9.29 1.76 -6.05
CA ALA A 24 7.90 1.62 -6.45
C ALA A 24 7.46 2.78 -7.37
N ILE A 25 7.90 3.99 -7.05
CA ILE A 25 7.64 5.16 -7.91
C ILE A 25 8.29 4.95 -9.28
N ALA A 26 9.53 4.48 -9.32
CA ALA A 26 10.23 4.22 -10.58
C ALA A 26 9.53 3.13 -11.39
N ASP A 27 9.01 2.08 -10.74
CA ASP A 27 8.26 1.02 -11.40
C ASP A 27 7.02 1.56 -12.10
N ASN A 28 6.43 2.62 -11.57
CA ASN A 28 5.19 3.20 -12.07
C ASN A 28 5.41 4.52 -12.82
N LYS A 29 6.63 4.77 -13.25
CA LYS A 29 7.02 6.04 -13.87
C LYS A 29 6.11 6.44 -15.03
N TYR A 30 5.89 5.54 -15.98
CA TYR A 30 5.07 5.86 -17.14
C TYR A 30 3.62 6.08 -16.77
N LEU A 31 3.11 5.26 -15.88
CA LEU A 31 1.72 5.38 -15.39
C LEU A 31 1.50 6.74 -14.72
N LEU A 32 2.44 7.15 -13.87
CA LEU A 32 2.36 8.43 -13.16
C LEU A 32 2.47 9.61 -14.10
N LEU A 33 3.39 9.55 -15.08
CA LEU A 33 3.57 10.61 -16.06
C LEU A 33 2.33 10.77 -16.94
N GLN A 34 1.77 9.66 -17.44
CA GLN A 34 0.59 9.70 -18.30
C GLN A 34 -0.65 10.22 -17.57
N SER A 35 -0.75 9.93 -16.29
CA SER A 35 -1.90 10.35 -15.48
C SER A 35 -1.84 11.82 -15.08
N GLY A 36 -0.68 12.47 -15.22
CA GLY A 36 -0.47 13.81 -14.71
C GLY A 36 -0.41 13.90 -13.20
N MET A 37 -0.19 12.76 -12.52
CA MET A 37 -0.14 12.70 -11.07
C MET A 37 1.02 13.52 -10.51
N ARG A 38 0.71 14.47 -9.63
CA ARG A 38 1.73 15.22 -8.90
C ARG A 38 2.14 14.42 -7.68
N LEU A 39 3.43 14.21 -7.50
CA LEU A 39 3.97 13.47 -6.38
C LEU A 39 4.43 14.43 -5.28
N GLU A 40 4.01 14.15 -4.06
CA GLU A 40 4.50 14.83 -2.86
C GLU A 40 5.02 13.75 -1.92
N VAL A 41 6.32 13.49 -2.01
CA VAL A 41 6.97 12.46 -1.21
C VAL A 41 7.77 13.12 -0.12
N GLU A 42 7.36 12.88 1.13
CA GLU A 42 8.06 13.42 2.30
C GLU A 42 9.42 12.73 2.45
N GLU A 43 10.42 13.50 2.87
CA GLU A 43 11.70 12.91 3.19
C GLU A 43 11.53 11.95 4.39
N MET A 44 12.06 10.74 4.24
CA MET A 44 11.94 9.72 5.28
C MET A 44 13.28 9.05 5.52
N GLN A 45 13.60 8.84 6.79
CA GLN A 45 14.86 8.22 7.19
C GLN A 45 14.65 6.92 7.97
N ASP A 46 13.40 6.47 8.03
CA ASP A 46 13.04 5.32 8.83
C ASP A 46 13.48 4.02 8.18
N THR A 47 13.97 3.10 9.01
CA THR A 47 14.24 1.73 8.62
C THR A 47 13.30 0.81 9.39
N VAL A 48 12.87 -0.25 8.73
CA VAL A 48 11.95 -1.24 9.30
C VAL A 48 12.42 -2.64 8.90
N TYR A 49 11.82 -3.65 9.49
CA TYR A 49 12.11 -5.05 9.13
C TYR A 49 10.93 -5.61 8.36
N SER A 50 11.16 -5.94 7.09
CA SER A 50 10.15 -6.59 6.25
C SER A 50 10.82 -7.19 5.01
N ASP A 51 10.01 -7.66 4.07
CA ASP A 51 10.49 -8.21 2.81
C ASP A 51 10.34 -7.13 1.72
N GLU A 52 11.47 -6.61 1.27
CA GLU A 52 11.49 -5.49 0.31
C GLU A 52 10.75 -5.81 -0.98
N LYS A 53 10.90 -7.02 -1.49
CA LYS A 53 10.25 -7.45 -2.73
C LYS A 53 8.73 -7.35 -2.63
N TRP A 54 8.16 -7.85 -1.53
CA TRP A 54 6.71 -7.86 -1.35
C TRP A 54 6.15 -6.50 -0.92
N VAL A 55 6.92 -5.73 -0.15
CA VAL A 55 6.52 -4.35 0.16
C VAL A 55 6.47 -3.52 -1.12
N ARG A 56 7.46 -3.68 -2.00
CA ARG A 56 7.46 -3.03 -3.31
C ARG A 56 6.23 -3.40 -4.12
N PHE A 57 5.85 -4.69 -4.12
CA PHE A 57 4.63 -5.16 -4.78
C PHE A 57 3.39 -4.46 -4.20
N ILE A 58 3.28 -4.38 -2.88
CA ILE A 58 2.15 -3.73 -2.22
C ILE A 58 2.08 -2.25 -2.65
N LEU A 59 3.20 -1.55 -2.59
CA LEU A 59 3.25 -0.14 -2.97
C LEU A 59 2.86 0.05 -4.44
N ASN A 60 3.29 -0.84 -5.32
CA ASN A 60 2.90 -0.78 -6.74
C ASN A 60 1.39 -0.87 -6.89
N GLN A 61 0.73 -1.74 -6.12
CA GLN A 61 -0.73 -1.85 -6.16
C GLN A 61 -1.42 -0.58 -5.64
N LEU A 62 -0.89 0.00 -4.56
CA LEU A 62 -1.47 1.22 -3.99
C LEU A 62 -1.32 2.41 -4.95
N ILE A 63 -0.17 2.53 -5.61
CA ILE A 63 0.07 3.58 -6.60
C ILE A 63 -0.87 3.41 -7.79
N ALA A 64 -1.00 2.18 -8.29
CA ALA A 64 -1.90 1.89 -9.42
C ALA A 64 -3.34 2.23 -9.07
N ASN A 65 -3.78 1.92 -7.85
CA ASN A 65 -5.11 2.29 -7.39
C ASN A 65 -5.31 3.80 -7.35
N ALA A 66 -4.32 4.54 -6.82
CA ALA A 66 -4.40 6.00 -6.77
C ALA A 66 -4.57 6.60 -8.16
N VAL A 67 -3.86 6.08 -9.15
CA VAL A 67 -3.98 6.53 -10.54
C VAL A 67 -5.34 6.16 -11.12
N LYS A 68 -5.81 4.95 -10.84
CA LYS A 68 -7.07 4.42 -11.38
C LYS A 68 -8.28 5.25 -10.97
N TYR A 69 -8.30 5.73 -9.72
CA TYR A 69 -9.43 6.48 -9.17
C TYR A 69 -9.16 7.98 -9.06
N ARG A 70 -8.24 8.50 -9.85
CA ARG A 70 -7.84 9.90 -9.80
C ARG A 70 -8.90 10.85 -10.31
N THR A 71 -8.83 12.08 -9.84
CA THR A 71 -9.59 13.21 -10.37
C THR A 71 -8.73 14.00 -11.37
N GLU A 72 -9.21 15.16 -11.81
CA GLU A 72 -8.57 15.91 -12.91
C GLU A 72 -7.19 16.45 -12.58
N GLN A 73 -6.93 16.83 -11.35
CA GLN A 73 -5.62 17.36 -10.94
C GLN A 73 -5.06 16.48 -9.82
N PRO A 74 -4.65 15.25 -10.19
CA PRO A 74 -4.37 14.24 -9.17
C PRO A 74 -3.07 14.49 -8.42
N VAL A 75 -3.12 14.23 -7.12
CA VAL A 75 -1.97 14.33 -6.22
C VAL A 75 -1.83 13.00 -5.47
N LEU A 76 -0.61 12.51 -5.39
CA LEU A 76 -0.25 11.35 -4.58
C LEU A 76 0.76 11.80 -3.54
N ARG A 77 0.40 11.65 -2.28
CA ARG A 77 1.25 12.04 -1.16
C ARG A 77 1.69 10.81 -0.40
N ILE A 78 3.00 10.69 -0.16
CA ILE A 78 3.58 9.58 0.59
C ILE A 78 4.35 10.16 1.76
N SER A 79 4.02 9.72 2.97
CA SER A 79 4.61 10.24 4.19
C SER A 79 4.77 9.13 5.23
N THR A 80 5.56 9.41 6.27
CA THR A 80 5.72 8.48 7.39
C THR A 80 5.53 9.20 8.70
N HIS A 81 5.07 8.46 9.70
CA HIS A 81 5.08 8.94 11.08
C HIS A 81 5.34 7.75 12.01
N LYS A 82 5.84 8.05 13.20
CA LYS A 82 6.09 7.02 14.21
C LYS A 82 4.90 6.91 15.14
N ARG A 83 4.61 5.69 15.54
CA ARG A 83 3.54 5.39 16.49
C ARG A 83 4.00 4.26 17.39
N GLN A 84 4.47 4.61 18.61
CA GLN A 84 5.05 3.66 19.54
C GLN A 84 6.27 2.96 18.92
N ASP A 85 6.24 1.64 18.80
CA ASP A 85 7.31 0.83 18.22
C ASP A 85 7.09 0.52 16.74
N GLN A 86 6.26 1.31 16.08
CA GLN A 86 5.92 1.13 14.68
C GLN A 86 6.21 2.39 13.87
N VAL A 87 6.51 2.18 12.59
CA VAL A 87 6.55 3.25 11.59
C VAL A 87 5.36 3.05 10.68
N VAL A 88 4.56 4.09 10.50
CA VAL A 88 3.39 4.07 9.64
C VAL A 88 3.72 4.81 8.35
N LEU A 89 3.61 4.09 7.23
CA LEU A 89 3.78 4.65 5.90
C LEU A 89 2.39 4.92 5.33
N VAL A 90 2.11 6.17 4.99
CA VAL A 90 0.79 6.59 4.48
C VAL A 90 0.90 6.92 3.00
N VAL A 91 0.07 6.26 2.21
CA VAL A 91 -0.08 6.53 0.78
C VAL A 91 -1.46 7.16 0.58
N GLU A 92 -1.48 8.45 0.27
CA GLU A 92 -2.71 9.24 0.24
C GLU A 92 -2.91 9.85 -1.14
N ASP A 93 -4.12 9.73 -1.67
CA ASP A 93 -4.50 10.38 -2.91
C ASP A 93 -5.71 11.31 -2.67
N ASP A 94 -5.90 12.25 -3.59
CA ASP A 94 -7.04 13.16 -3.60
C ASP A 94 -8.09 12.74 -4.64
N GLY A 95 -8.19 11.45 -4.90
CA GLY A 95 -9.11 10.89 -5.88
C GLY A 95 -10.58 10.92 -5.45
N ILE A 96 -11.36 10.11 -6.14
CA ILE A 96 -12.82 10.10 -5.95
C ILE A 96 -13.26 9.52 -4.59
N GLY A 97 -12.33 8.88 -3.88
CA GLY A 97 -12.64 8.28 -2.59
C GLY A 97 -13.38 6.97 -2.69
N ILE A 98 -13.74 6.43 -1.54
CA ILE A 98 -14.47 5.17 -1.41
C ILE A 98 -15.72 5.47 -0.59
N ALA A 99 -16.87 4.98 -1.06
CA ALA A 99 -18.13 5.14 -0.35
C ALA A 99 -18.00 4.52 1.06
N ALA A 100 -18.58 5.19 2.07
CA ALA A 100 -18.51 4.72 3.45
C ALA A 100 -19.05 3.29 3.60
N SER A 101 -20.07 2.93 2.82
CA SER A 101 -20.64 1.59 2.83
C SER A 101 -19.71 0.54 2.24
N ASP A 102 -18.79 0.94 1.34
CA ASP A 102 -17.85 0.04 0.71
C ASP A 102 -16.54 -0.12 1.50
N LEU A 103 -16.17 0.89 2.28
CA LEU A 103 -14.86 0.94 2.96
C LEU A 103 -14.53 -0.31 3.77
N PRO A 104 -15.45 -0.91 4.54
CA PRO A 104 -15.15 -2.14 5.27
C PRO A 104 -14.87 -3.36 4.39
N ARG A 105 -15.20 -3.27 3.11
CA ARG A 105 -15.14 -4.40 2.19
C ARG A 105 -14.03 -4.30 1.15
N ILE A 106 -13.23 -3.25 1.15
CA ILE A 106 -12.27 -3.00 0.05
C ILE A 106 -11.17 -4.05 -0.06
N PHE A 107 -10.91 -4.80 1.00
CA PHE A 107 -9.89 -5.85 0.99
C PHE A 107 -10.48 -7.24 0.70
N GLU A 108 -11.78 -7.34 0.46
CA GLU A 108 -12.40 -8.60 0.09
C GLU A 108 -12.04 -9.01 -1.33
N LYS A 109 -11.86 -10.30 -1.55
CA LYS A 109 -11.51 -10.82 -2.87
C LYS A 109 -12.62 -10.53 -3.88
N GLY A 110 -12.24 -9.88 -4.98
CA GLY A 110 -13.16 -9.59 -6.08
C GLY A 110 -14.09 -8.40 -5.82
N PHE A 111 -13.96 -7.73 -4.69
CA PHE A 111 -14.82 -6.58 -4.40
C PHE A 111 -14.34 -5.34 -5.17
N THR A 112 -15.24 -4.72 -5.92
CA THR A 112 -14.94 -3.53 -6.73
C THR A 112 -15.66 -2.27 -6.27
N GLY A 113 -16.73 -2.41 -5.47
CA GLY A 113 -17.51 -1.29 -4.96
C GLY A 113 -18.23 -0.50 -6.06
N GLN A 114 -18.88 0.59 -5.66
CA GLN A 114 -19.60 1.45 -6.60
C GLN A 114 -18.64 2.15 -7.56
N ASN A 115 -17.57 2.72 -7.03
CA ASN A 115 -16.61 3.46 -7.84
C ASN A 115 -15.80 2.53 -8.75
N GLY A 116 -15.53 1.32 -8.30
CA GLY A 116 -14.86 0.32 -9.12
C GLY A 116 -15.67 -0.11 -10.34
N ARG A 117 -17.00 -0.11 -10.24
CA ARG A 117 -17.88 -0.44 -11.38
C ARG A 117 -17.86 0.63 -12.45
N MET A 118 -17.56 1.87 -12.09
CA MET A 118 -17.48 2.99 -13.00
C MET A 118 -16.15 3.04 -13.75
N VAL A 119 -15.15 2.30 -13.27
CA VAL A 119 -13.82 2.23 -13.86
C VAL A 119 -13.64 0.87 -14.52
N GLN A 120 -13.36 0.87 -15.81
CA GLN A 120 -13.14 -0.38 -16.54
C GLN A 120 -11.91 -1.12 -16.01
N GLN A 121 -11.95 -2.45 -16.09
CA GLN A 121 -10.85 -3.36 -15.76
C GLN A 121 -10.53 -3.45 -14.25
N SER A 122 -11.48 -3.09 -13.40
CA SER A 122 -11.31 -3.30 -11.97
C SER A 122 -11.59 -4.77 -11.64
N THR A 123 -10.59 -5.47 -11.10
CA THR A 123 -10.71 -6.90 -10.76
C THR A 123 -11.01 -7.14 -9.29
N GLY A 124 -10.71 -6.15 -8.43
CA GLY A 124 -10.85 -6.32 -6.98
C GLY A 124 -9.83 -7.26 -6.35
N ILE A 125 -8.77 -7.62 -7.09
CA ILE A 125 -7.76 -8.56 -6.63
C ILE A 125 -6.58 -7.85 -5.96
N GLY A 126 -6.21 -6.65 -6.44
CA GLY A 126 -5.02 -5.94 -5.98
C GLY A 126 -5.00 -5.69 -4.48
N LEU A 127 -6.05 -5.07 -3.93
CA LEU A 127 -6.12 -4.77 -2.49
C LEU A 127 -6.28 -6.05 -1.66
N TYR A 128 -7.00 -7.05 -2.18
CA TYR A 128 -7.09 -8.35 -1.52
C TYR A 128 -5.69 -8.97 -1.34
N LEU A 129 -4.88 -8.98 -2.39
CA LEU A 129 -3.52 -9.51 -2.33
C LEU A 129 -2.66 -8.70 -1.36
N CYS A 130 -2.80 -7.37 -1.35
CA CYS A 130 -2.08 -6.54 -0.40
C CYS A 130 -2.40 -6.92 1.04
N LYS A 131 -3.69 -7.11 1.35
CA LYS A 131 -4.11 -7.51 2.68
C LYS A 131 -3.52 -8.86 3.06
N ARG A 132 -3.55 -9.82 2.15
CA ARG A 132 -3.00 -11.16 2.39
C ARG A 132 -1.49 -11.11 2.65
N LEU A 133 -0.77 -10.34 1.86
CA LEU A 133 0.67 -10.18 2.04
C LEU A 133 1.00 -9.48 3.36
N CYS A 134 0.24 -8.44 3.69
CA CYS A 134 0.42 -7.74 4.96
C CYS A 134 0.21 -8.67 6.14
N GLU A 135 -0.82 -9.52 6.11
CA GLU A 135 -1.06 -10.50 7.16
C GLU A 135 0.12 -11.46 7.30
N LYS A 136 0.66 -11.93 6.19
CA LYS A 136 1.82 -12.84 6.18
C LYS A 136 3.08 -12.18 6.72
N LEU A 137 3.27 -10.91 6.44
CA LEU A 137 4.50 -10.17 6.80
C LEU A 137 4.38 -9.44 8.14
N GLY A 138 3.25 -9.53 8.81
CA GLY A 138 3.05 -8.81 10.06
C GLY A 138 2.92 -7.30 9.90
N ILE A 139 2.47 -6.84 8.72
CA ILE A 139 2.25 -5.43 8.44
C ILE A 139 0.79 -5.11 8.68
N GLY A 140 0.50 -4.07 9.47
CA GLY A 140 -0.86 -3.58 9.62
C GLY A 140 -1.25 -2.80 8.38
N ILE A 141 -2.45 -3.02 7.84
CA ILE A 141 -2.95 -2.24 6.72
C ILE A 141 -4.34 -1.72 7.05
N THR A 142 -4.54 -0.42 6.92
CA THR A 142 -5.83 0.23 7.16
C THR A 142 -6.08 1.25 6.06
N ALA A 143 -7.35 1.60 5.88
CA ALA A 143 -7.76 2.58 4.89
C ALA A 143 -8.73 3.56 5.50
N GLU A 144 -8.57 4.82 5.15
CA GLU A 144 -9.53 5.87 5.46
C GLU A 144 -9.89 6.55 4.16
N SER A 145 -11.13 6.98 4.02
CA SER A 145 -11.57 7.63 2.80
C SER A 145 -12.64 8.67 3.10
N SER A 146 -12.70 9.65 2.22
CA SER A 146 -13.73 10.69 2.22
C SER A 146 -14.00 11.07 0.77
N GLU A 147 -14.86 12.05 0.55
CA GLU A 147 -15.09 12.60 -0.77
C GLU A 147 -13.86 13.30 -1.34
N HIS A 148 -12.83 13.53 -0.51
CA HIS A 148 -11.60 14.21 -0.92
C HIS A 148 -10.44 13.26 -1.17
N GLY A 149 -10.67 11.96 -1.15
CA GLY A 149 -9.67 10.98 -1.48
C GLY A 149 -9.56 9.84 -0.48
N THR A 150 -8.48 9.08 -0.61
CA THR A 150 -8.24 7.86 0.15
C THR A 150 -6.83 7.84 0.70
N ALA A 151 -6.67 7.41 1.96
CA ALA A 151 -5.37 7.20 2.59
C ALA A 151 -5.27 5.75 3.03
N ILE A 152 -4.23 5.08 2.57
CA ILE A 152 -3.94 3.70 2.99
C ILE A 152 -2.66 3.74 3.82
N SER A 153 -2.73 3.17 5.01
CA SER A 153 -1.63 3.19 5.98
C SER A 153 -1.07 1.78 6.16
N LEU A 154 0.26 1.68 6.09
CA LEU A 154 0.99 0.44 6.33
C LEU A 154 1.82 0.62 7.61
N SER A 155 1.57 -0.22 8.61
CA SER A 155 2.27 -0.15 9.90
C SER A 155 3.33 -1.23 9.98
N PHE A 156 4.59 -0.81 10.10
CA PHE A 156 5.74 -1.71 10.14
C PHE A 156 6.35 -1.75 11.53
N HIS A 157 6.85 -2.91 11.92
CA HIS A 157 7.62 -3.05 13.14
C HIS A 157 9.05 -2.56 12.91
N ILE A 158 9.59 -1.86 13.90
CA ILE A 158 10.99 -1.39 13.88
C ILE A 158 11.94 -2.37 14.56
N ASN A 159 11.43 -3.44 15.12
CA ASN A 159 12.18 -4.43 15.90
C ASN A 159 12.02 -5.82 15.25
N CYS A 160 13.14 -6.41 14.84
CA CYS A 160 13.12 -7.73 14.20
C CYS A 160 12.65 -8.86 15.12
N LEU A 161 12.79 -8.72 16.44
CA LEU A 161 12.33 -9.74 17.39
C LEU A 161 10.81 -9.93 17.34
N ILE A 162 10.07 -8.88 16.99
CA ILE A 162 8.62 -8.95 16.87
C ILE A 162 8.25 -9.92 15.75
N HIS A 163 8.97 -9.88 14.63
CA HIS A 163 8.75 -10.80 13.52
C HIS A 163 9.05 -12.25 13.91
N GLU A 164 10.11 -12.47 14.68
CA GLU A 164 10.46 -13.81 15.15
C GLU A 164 9.38 -14.38 16.05
N VAL A 165 8.81 -13.56 16.92
CA VAL A 165 7.74 -13.98 17.83
C VAL A 165 6.45 -14.30 17.06
N GLN A 166 6.16 -13.58 16.00
CA GLN A 166 4.97 -13.76 15.20
C GLN A 166 5.08 -14.88 14.18
N SER A 167 6.28 -15.28 13.87
CA SER A 167 6.51 -16.38 12.95
C SER A 167 6.48 -17.74 13.65
#